data_d63d8b4fb6c2c77340e63ed6f3581299
#
_entry.id   d63d8b4fb6c2c77340e63ed6f3581299
#
_cell.length_a   1.000
_cell.length_b   1.000
_cell.length_c   1.000
_cell.angle_alpha   90.00
_cell.angle_beta   90.00
_cell.angle_gamma   90.00
#
_symmetry.space_group_name_H-M   'P 1'
#
loop_
_entity.id
_entity.type
_entity.pdbx_description
1 polymer ?
#
loop_
_entity_poly.entity_id
_entity_poly.type
_entity_poly.pdbx_seq_one_letter_code
_entity_poly.pdbx_strand_id
1 'polypeptide(L)'
;DFNEIKYTKKGKLMNIKCEIDKIPSKKWERAKKKINKYEYIYTSSRRNRNICDILPVSRSYFKIYEILKDIIKIENEGVAGCIAEGPGGFIHCINDTTNIVVHGITLISKKDRNIPFWNQQIINNKKNILCYGTDKTGDIYKLENTDEFISSFGGNLCNLVTADGGFDYSSDYNSQESDSYRLLFSEIYIALNIQKKGGSFLIKFLVTFSEL
;
A
#
# COMPACT_ATOMS: atom_id res chain seq x y z
N ASP A 1 -34.90 1.19 2.97
CA ASP A 1 -34.20 1.71 1.79
C ASP A 1 -32.69 1.66 2.03
N PHE A 2 -31.92 1.16 1.06
CA PHE A 2 -30.47 0.96 1.19
C PHE A 2 -29.74 2.29 1.41
N ASN A 3 -30.19 3.35 0.79
CA ASN A 3 -29.62 4.69 0.94
C ASN A 3 -29.88 5.23 2.35
N GLU A 4 -31.06 5.07 2.91
CA GLU A 4 -31.39 5.52 4.26
C GLU A 4 -30.51 4.81 5.31
N ILE A 5 -30.28 3.50 5.15
CA ILE A 5 -29.36 2.72 6.00
C ILE A 5 -27.92 3.24 5.87
N LYS A 6 -27.46 3.56 4.64
CA LYS A 6 -26.13 4.08 4.37
C LYS A 6 -25.93 5.45 5.05
N TYR A 7 -26.85 6.38 4.89
CA TYR A 7 -26.76 7.72 5.51
C TYR A 7 -26.82 7.64 7.05
N THR A 8 -27.68 6.81 7.60
CA THR A 8 -27.78 6.65 9.06
C THR A 8 -26.49 6.06 9.66
N LYS A 9 -25.88 5.09 8.99
CA LYS A 9 -24.60 4.51 9.43
C LYS A 9 -23.44 5.51 9.29
N LYS A 10 -23.41 6.31 8.21
CA LYS A 10 -22.41 7.38 8.01
C LYS A 10 -22.50 8.40 9.14
N GLY A 11 -23.68 8.91 9.45
CA GLY A 11 -23.89 9.85 10.55
C GLY A 11 -23.41 9.32 11.90
N LYS A 12 -23.76 8.09 12.24
CA LYS A 12 -23.27 7.43 13.46
C LYS A 12 -21.74 7.30 13.50
N LEU A 13 -21.13 6.90 12.38
CA LEU A 13 -19.68 6.77 12.28
C LEU A 13 -18.99 8.13 12.47
N MET A 14 -19.50 9.19 11.83
CA MET A 14 -18.93 10.54 11.97
C MET A 14 -19.02 11.03 13.41
N ASN A 15 -20.14 10.83 14.09
CA ASN A 15 -20.29 11.19 15.51
C ASN A 15 -19.27 10.46 16.40
N ILE A 16 -19.04 9.17 16.16
CA ILE A 16 -18.04 8.39 16.90
C ILE A 16 -16.62 8.90 16.60
N LYS A 17 -16.31 9.23 15.35
CA LYS A 17 -15.02 9.82 14.99
C LYS A 17 -14.75 11.14 15.70
N CYS A 18 -15.74 12.03 15.78
CA CYS A 18 -15.62 13.30 16.52
C CYS A 18 -15.34 13.12 18.03
N GLU A 19 -15.74 12.00 18.62
CA GLU A 19 -15.39 11.70 20.01
C GLU A 19 -13.90 11.36 20.18
N ILE A 20 -13.25 10.79 19.12
CA ILE A 20 -11.82 10.51 19.11
C ILE A 20 -11.01 11.82 19.18
N ASP A 21 -11.46 12.87 18.51
CA ASP A 21 -10.78 14.17 18.46
C ASP A 21 -10.70 14.85 19.85
N LYS A 22 -11.60 14.49 20.76
CA LYS A 22 -11.61 14.96 22.15
C LYS A 22 -10.57 14.26 23.03
N ILE A 23 -9.94 13.19 22.52
CA ILE A 23 -9.00 12.37 23.30
C ILE A 23 -7.56 12.83 22.99
N PRO A 24 -6.73 13.17 24.00
CA PRO A 24 -5.34 13.48 23.76
C PRO A 24 -4.63 12.37 22.98
N SER A 25 -3.89 12.72 21.92
CA SER A 25 -3.25 11.77 20.99
C SER A 25 -2.44 10.67 21.69
N LYS A 26 -1.66 11.02 22.73
CA LYS A 26 -0.90 10.02 23.52
C LYS A 26 -1.79 9.00 24.24
N LYS A 27 -2.97 9.43 24.69
CA LYS A 27 -3.95 8.53 25.36
C LYS A 27 -4.59 7.61 24.34
N TRP A 28 -4.96 8.14 23.17
CA TRP A 28 -5.48 7.39 22.04
C TRP A 28 -4.50 6.32 21.56
N GLU A 29 -3.24 6.68 21.32
CA GLU A 29 -2.20 5.73 20.92
C GLU A 29 -1.99 4.59 21.92
N ARG A 30 -2.04 4.89 23.23
CA ARG A 30 -1.97 3.86 24.28
C ARG A 30 -3.18 2.94 24.27
N ALA A 31 -4.38 3.48 24.06
CA ALA A 31 -5.62 2.72 24.02
C ALA A 31 -5.62 1.75 22.83
N LYS A 32 -5.26 2.21 21.62
CA LYS A 32 -5.12 1.36 20.44
C LYS A 32 -4.22 0.16 20.69
N LYS A 33 -3.03 0.40 21.23
CA LYS A 33 -2.05 -0.66 21.54
C LYS A 33 -2.51 -1.63 22.64
N LYS A 34 -3.35 -1.18 23.58
CA LYS A 34 -3.90 -2.03 24.62
C LYS A 34 -4.98 -2.96 24.09
N ILE A 35 -5.79 -2.46 23.15
CA ILE A 35 -6.95 -3.18 22.61
C ILE A 35 -6.54 -4.09 21.46
N ASN A 36 -5.66 -3.61 20.58
CA ASN A 36 -5.23 -4.33 19.39
C ASN A 36 -3.84 -4.96 19.60
N LYS A 37 -3.80 -6.28 19.85
CA LYS A 37 -2.55 -7.03 20.02
C LYS A 37 -1.66 -7.02 18.77
N TYR A 38 -2.24 -6.88 17.57
CA TYR A 38 -1.51 -6.81 16.31
C TYR A 38 -0.64 -5.56 16.18
N GLU A 39 -0.86 -4.54 17.01
CA GLU A 39 0.03 -3.37 17.10
C GLU A 39 1.47 -3.75 17.54
N TYR A 40 1.65 -4.94 18.12
CA TYR A 40 2.95 -5.47 18.56
C TYR A 40 3.54 -6.52 17.62
N ILE A 41 2.93 -6.82 16.47
CA ILE A 41 3.52 -7.73 15.49
C ILE A 41 4.91 -7.22 15.11
N TYR A 42 5.02 -5.92 14.83
CA TYR A 42 6.27 -5.23 14.57
C TYR A 42 6.22 -3.79 15.08
N THR A 43 7.21 -3.41 15.91
CA THR A 43 7.43 -2.02 16.30
C THR A 43 8.91 -1.70 16.19
N SER A 44 9.28 -0.72 15.34
CA SER A 44 10.67 -0.32 15.13
C SER A 44 11.35 0.18 16.40
N SER A 45 10.58 0.78 17.32
CA SER A 45 11.07 1.38 18.57
C SER A 45 11.28 0.40 19.72
N ARG A 46 10.72 -0.84 19.63
CA ARG A 46 10.76 -1.84 20.70
C ARG A 46 10.85 -3.25 20.16
N ARG A 47 11.95 -3.57 19.49
CA ARG A 47 12.19 -4.87 18.85
C ARG A 47 12.01 -6.06 19.78
N ASN A 48 12.37 -5.94 21.03
CA ASN A 48 12.22 -6.99 22.07
C ASN A 48 10.75 -7.26 22.47
N ARG A 49 9.79 -6.50 21.95
CA ARG A 49 8.35 -6.70 22.16
C ARG A 49 7.62 -7.16 20.91
N ASN A 50 8.33 -7.33 19.82
CA ASN A 50 7.72 -7.84 18.61
C ASN A 50 7.29 -9.30 18.82
N ILE A 51 6.09 -9.63 18.35
CA ILE A 51 5.59 -11.02 18.37
C ILE A 51 6.24 -11.81 17.23
N CYS A 52 6.58 -11.14 16.14
CA CYS A 52 7.19 -11.73 14.97
C CYS A 52 8.72 -11.59 14.99
N ASP A 53 9.44 -12.65 14.65
CA ASP A 53 10.91 -12.65 14.55
C ASP A 53 11.42 -12.03 13.25
N ILE A 54 10.53 -11.84 12.25
CA ILE A 54 10.87 -11.18 10.99
C ILE A 54 11.01 -9.68 11.22
N LEU A 55 12.11 -9.10 10.75
CA LEU A 55 12.33 -7.65 10.70
C LEU A 55 11.99 -7.13 9.30
N PRO A 56 10.72 -6.78 9.04
CA PRO A 56 10.31 -6.35 7.72
C PRO A 56 10.79 -4.93 7.42
N VAL A 57 10.88 -4.60 6.13
CA VAL A 57 11.14 -3.24 5.65
C VAL A 57 10.09 -2.27 6.17
N SER A 58 8.82 -2.70 6.21
CA SER A 58 7.71 -1.95 6.79
C SER A 58 6.62 -2.90 7.29
N ARG A 59 5.66 -2.36 8.07
CA ARG A 59 4.51 -3.14 8.58
C ARG A 59 3.58 -3.64 7.47
N SER A 60 3.64 -3.05 6.28
CA SER A 60 2.86 -3.51 5.13
C SER A 60 3.20 -4.94 4.70
N TYR A 61 4.42 -5.43 5.01
CA TYR A 61 4.81 -6.83 4.85
C TYR A 61 3.75 -7.80 5.39
N PHE A 62 3.24 -7.57 6.59
CA PHE A 62 2.29 -8.48 7.23
C PHE A 62 0.90 -8.42 6.60
N LYS A 63 0.51 -7.31 6.02
CA LYS A 63 -0.77 -7.20 5.31
C LYS A 63 -0.80 -8.15 4.11
N ILE A 64 0.22 -8.04 3.25
CA ILE A 64 0.27 -8.90 2.06
C ILE A 64 0.57 -10.35 2.43
N TYR A 65 1.36 -10.61 3.47
CA TYR A 65 1.62 -11.97 3.94
C TYR A 65 0.34 -12.72 4.28
N GLU A 66 -0.56 -12.08 5.06
CA GLU A 66 -1.87 -12.64 5.41
C GLU A 66 -2.72 -12.88 4.16
N ILE A 67 -2.76 -11.91 3.24
CA ILE A 67 -3.56 -11.99 2.02
C ILE A 67 -3.05 -13.11 1.10
N LEU A 68 -1.74 -13.23 0.90
CA LEU A 68 -1.14 -14.28 0.06
C LEU A 68 -1.30 -15.67 0.67
N LYS A 69 -1.33 -15.75 2.00
CA LYS A 69 -1.50 -17.02 2.70
C LYS A 69 -2.95 -17.50 2.69
N ASP A 70 -3.90 -16.60 2.94
CA ASP A 70 -5.27 -16.99 3.27
C ASP A 70 -6.27 -16.72 2.15
N ILE A 71 -5.97 -15.81 1.22
CA ILE A 71 -6.93 -15.32 0.22
C ILE A 71 -6.46 -15.53 -1.22
N ILE A 72 -5.27 -15.05 -1.56
CA ILE A 72 -4.76 -15.07 -2.93
C ILE A 72 -3.75 -16.20 -3.08
N LYS A 73 -4.08 -17.19 -3.92
CA LYS A 73 -3.12 -18.20 -4.34
C LYS A 73 -2.38 -17.70 -5.58
N ILE A 74 -1.08 -17.47 -5.46
CA ILE A 74 -0.21 -17.14 -6.58
C ILE A 74 0.73 -18.29 -6.89
N GLU A 75 1.13 -18.39 -8.15
CA GLU A 75 2.20 -19.28 -8.57
C GLU A 75 3.52 -18.85 -7.93
N ASN A 76 4.42 -19.80 -7.70
CA ASN A 76 5.73 -19.50 -7.08
C ASN A 76 6.68 -18.73 -8.02
N GLU A 77 6.39 -18.74 -9.32
CA GLU A 77 7.16 -18.08 -10.37
C GLU A 77 6.27 -17.14 -11.19
N GLY A 78 6.86 -16.21 -11.89
CA GLY A 78 6.16 -15.25 -12.75
C GLY A 78 6.58 -13.82 -12.46
N VAL A 79 5.68 -12.89 -12.71
CA VAL A 79 5.93 -11.46 -12.60
C VAL A 79 4.89 -10.80 -11.68
N ALA A 80 5.33 -9.90 -10.84
CA ALA A 80 4.45 -9.02 -10.07
C ALA A 80 4.76 -7.54 -10.34
N GLY A 81 3.71 -6.71 -10.34
CA GLY A 81 3.80 -5.26 -10.39
C GLY A 81 3.40 -4.65 -9.05
N CYS A 82 4.29 -3.87 -8.43
CA CYS A 82 4.05 -3.21 -7.15
C CYS A 82 4.04 -1.69 -7.33
N ILE A 83 2.86 -1.08 -7.19
CA ILE A 83 2.59 0.32 -7.49
C ILE A 83 2.52 1.11 -6.18
N ALA A 84 3.19 2.27 -6.13
CA ALA A 84 3.22 3.18 -4.99
C ALA A 84 3.69 2.51 -3.68
N GLU A 85 4.72 1.66 -3.75
CA GLU A 85 5.04 0.65 -2.75
C GLU A 85 6.20 1.05 -1.80
N GLY A 86 6.73 2.26 -1.88
CA GLY A 86 7.80 2.68 -0.94
C GLY A 86 7.40 2.51 0.54
N PRO A 87 8.28 2.00 1.38
CA PRO A 87 9.68 1.61 1.20
C PRO A 87 9.91 0.16 0.72
N GLY A 88 8.86 -0.60 0.32
CA GLY A 88 8.97 -1.93 -0.25
C GLY A 88 8.57 -3.08 0.68
N GLY A 89 7.57 -2.87 1.53
CA GLY A 89 7.11 -3.92 2.46
C GLY A 89 6.42 -5.09 1.76
N PHE A 90 5.60 -4.81 0.73
CA PHE A 90 4.97 -5.85 -0.10
C PHE A 90 6.02 -6.59 -0.91
N ILE A 91 6.94 -5.85 -1.55
CA ILE A 91 8.04 -6.44 -2.31
C ILE A 91 8.89 -7.37 -1.43
N HIS A 92 9.19 -6.96 -0.20
CA HIS A 92 9.94 -7.79 0.75
C HIS A 92 9.21 -9.12 1.00
N CYS A 93 7.92 -9.08 1.27
CA CYS A 93 7.13 -10.28 1.51
C CYS A 93 7.07 -11.20 0.27
N ILE A 94 6.85 -10.64 -0.92
CA ILE A 94 6.83 -11.41 -2.16
C ILE A 94 8.19 -12.09 -2.39
N ASN A 95 9.29 -11.37 -2.17
CA ASN A 95 10.65 -11.92 -2.31
C ASN A 95 10.95 -13.04 -1.33
N ASP A 96 10.43 -12.97 -0.09
CA ASP A 96 10.64 -13.98 0.94
C ASP A 96 9.80 -15.24 0.72
N THR A 97 8.64 -15.09 0.12
CA THR A 97 7.65 -16.18 0.02
C THR A 97 7.54 -16.81 -1.36
N THR A 98 8.15 -16.18 -2.38
CA THR A 98 8.07 -16.62 -3.79
C THR A 98 9.37 -16.43 -4.56
N ASN A 99 9.41 -16.98 -5.79
CA ASN A 99 10.47 -16.71 -6.77
C ASN A 99 10.06 -15.72 -7.86
N ILE A 100 8.98 -14.99 -7.66
CA ILE A 100 8.45 -14.00 -8.59
C ILE A 100 9.45 -12.86 -8.80
N VAL A 101 9.61 -12.42 -10.04
CA VAL A 101 10.31 -11.18 -10.41
C VAL A 101 9.38 -10.00 -10.14
N VAL A 102 9.84 -9.02 -9.39
CA VAL A 102 9.01 -7.89 -8.98
C VAL A 102 9.45 -6.62 -9.70
N HIS A 103 8.51 -5.97 -10.39
CA HIS A 103 8.69 -4.61 -10.85
C HIS A 103 8.02 -3.66 -9.85
N GLY A 104 8.73 -2.62 -9.42
CA GLY A 104 8.23 -1.66 -8.44
C GLY A 104 8.37 -0.22 -8.89
N ILE A 105 7.34 0.60 -8.62
CA ILE A 105 7.41 2.05 -8.78
C ILE A 105 6.89 2.73 -7.51
N THR A 106 7.53 3.82 -7.10
CA THR A 106 7.09 4.65 -5.97
C THR A 106 7.51 6.09 -6.16
N LEU A 107 6.73 7.01 -5.58
CA LEU A 107 7.09 8.42 -5.56
C LEU A 107 8.40 8.62 -4.78
N ILE A 108 9.28 9.44 -5.34
CA ILE A 108 10.58 9.78 -4.78
C ILE A 108 10.66 11.29 -4.60
N SER A 109 10.92 11.72 -3.38
CA SER A 109 11.16 13.14 -3.10
C SER A 109 12.46 13.33 -2.32
N LYS A 110 13.31 14.21 -2.83
CA LYS A 110 14.51 14.69 -2.10
C LYS A 110 14.17 15.80 -1.11
N LYS A 111 13.00 16.44 -1.28
CA LYS A 111 12.57 17.59 -0.49
C LYS A 111 11.69 17.19 0.69
N ASP A 112 10.83 16.21 0.50
CA ASP A 112 9.91 15.73 1.53
C ASP A 112 10.39 14.41 2.13
N ARG A 113 10.86 14.46 3.37
CA ARG A 113 11.35 13.28 4.11
C ARG A 113 10.23 12.35 4.59
N ASN A 114 8.98 12.76 4.50
CA ASN A 114 7.83 11.92 4.85
C ASN A 114 7.51 10.92 3.73
N ILE A 115 7.97 11.18 2.49
CA ILE A 115 7.83 10.25 1.39
C ILE A 115 8.90 9.16 1.53
N PRO A 116 8.49 7.90 1.79
CA PRO A 116 9.44 6.82 2.01
C PRO A 116 10.16 6.43 0.72
N PHE A 117 11.48 6.43 0.76
CA PHE A 117 12.30 5.92 -0.32
C PHE A 117 12.47 4.39 -0.22
N TRP A 118 12.86 3.74 -1.32
CA TRP A 118 13.18 2.32 -1.31
C TRP A 118 14.20 1.93 -0.23
N ASN A 119 13.87 0.90 0.54
CA ASN A 119 14.83 0.34 1.48
C ASN A 119 16.01 -0.29 0.74
N GLN A 120 17.23 -0.20 1.29
CA GLN A 120 18.44 -0.74 0.67
C GLN A 120 18.36 -2.24 0.39
N GLN A 121 17.67 -3.00 1.23
CA GLN A 121 17.41 -4.43 1.02
C GLN A 121 16.62 -4.69 -0.26
N ILE A 122 15.65 -3.83 -0.58
CA ILE A 122 14.85 -3.93 -1.80
C ILE A 122 15.69 -3.57 -3.02
N ILE A 123 16.48 -2.51 -2.93
CA ILE A 123 17.38 -2.07 -4.02
C ILE A 123 18.41 -3.14 -4.37
N ASN A 124 18.98 -3.80 -3.36
CA ASN A 124 20.05 -4.77 -3.56
C ASN A 124 19.57 -6.15 -4.04
N ASN A 125 18.27 -6.42 -4.00
CA ASN A 125 17.73 -7.70 -4.43
C ASN A 125 17.62 -7.76 -5.95
N LYS A 126 18.38 -8.66 -6.58
CA LYS A 126 18.44 -8.81 -8.05
C LYS A 126 17.13 -9.27 -8.71
N LYS A 127 16.15 -9.76 -7.92
CA LYS A 127 14.81 -10.11 -8.41
C LYS A 127 13.93 -8.85 -8.59
N ASN A 128 14.35 -7.70 -8.08
CA ASN A 128 13.58 -6.47 -8.14
C ASN A 128 14.06 -5.59 -9.29
N ILE A 129 13.11 -5.16 -10.10
CA ILE A 129 13.29 -4.18 -11.18
C ILE A 129 12.57 -2.90 -10.73
N LEU A 130 13.34 -1.93 -10.23
CA LEU A 130 12.77 -0.70 -9.69
C LEU A 130 12.76 0.38 -10.78
N CYS A 131 11.54 0.82 -11.11
CA CYS A 131 11.32 1.92 -12.04
C CYS A 131 11.29 3.25 -11.29
N TYR A 132 12.00 4.22 -11.83
CA TYR A 132 12.08 5.57 -11.27
C TYR A 132 11.28 6.59 -12.09
N GLY A 133 10.75 6.17 -13.22
CA GLY A 133 10.10 7.04 -14.20
C GLY A 133 11.09 7.89 -15.00
N THR A 134 10.63 8.40 -16.12
CA THR A 134 11.42 9.19 -17.07
C THR A 134 12.11 10.38 -16.41
N ASP A 135 11.42 11.06 -15.49
CA ASP A 135 11.93 12.21 -14.75
C ASP A 135 12.58 11.86 -13.40
N LYS A 136 12.71 10.56 -13.09
CA LYS A 136 13.30 10.02 -11.87
C LYS A 136 12.57 10.39 -10.58
N THR A 137 11.29 10.74 -10.68
CA THR A 137 10.44 11.02 -9.50
C THR A 137 9.55 9.86 -9.10
N GLY A 138 9.33 8.89 -9.98
CA GLY A 138 8.39 7.79 -9.76
C GLY A 138 6.95 8.25 -9.56
N ASP A 139 6.63 9.50 -9.93
CA ASP A 139 5.30 10.08 -9.82
C ASP A 139 4.37 9.49 -10.88
N ILE A 140 3.47 8.61 -10.45
CA ILE A 140 2.51 7.93 -11.32
C ILE A 140 1.36 8.83 -11.81
N TYR A 141 1.32 10.09 -11.38
CA TYR A 141 0.43 11.10 -11.96
C TYR A 141 0.92 11.64 -13.31
N LYS A 142 2.17 11.34 -13.65
CA LYS A 142 2.79 11.70 -14.92
C LYS A 142 2.74 10.51 -15.86
N LEU A 143 2.08 10.70 -17.00
CA LEU A 143 1.86 9.64 -17.97
C LEU A 143 3.20 9.04 -18.45
N GLU A 144 4.23 9.87 -18.65
CA GLU A 144 5.55 9.44 -19.09
C GLU A 144 6.21 8.45 -18.12
N ASN A 145 6.04 8.66 -16.81
CA ASN A 145 6.56 7.74 -15.79
C ASN A 145 5.76 6.45 -15.76
N THR A 146 4.45 6.55 -15.95
CA THR A 146 3.54 5.40 -16.02
C THR A 146 3.86 4.54 -17.23
N ASP A 147 4.06 5.15 -18.40
CA ASP A 147 4.39 4.46 -19.65
C ASP A 147 5.77 3.78 -19.57
N GLU A 148 6.76 4.42 -18.95
CA GLU A 148 8.07 3.80 -18.69
C GLU A 148 7.90 2.58 -17.76
N PHE A 149 7.10 2.68 -16.71
CA PHE A 149 6.84 1.55 -15.81
C PHE A 149 6.16 0.39 -16.54
N ILE A 150 5.09 0.65 -17.30
CA ILE A 150 4.40 -0.35 -18.09
C ILE A 150 5.37 -0.99 -19.10
N SER A 151 6.18 -0.21 -19.77
CA SER A 151 7.17 -0.68 -20.76
C SER A 151 8.27 -1.55 -20.12
N SER A 152 8.57 -1.37 -18.84
CA SER A 152 9.58 -2.14 -18.13
C SER A 152 9.27 -3.63 -18.05
N PHE A 153 8.03 -4.02 -18.23
CA PHE A 153 7.60 -5.42 -18.25
C PHE A 153 7.93 -6.15 -19.56
N GLY A 154 8.28 -5.43 -20.63
CA GLY A 154 8.67 -6.03 -21.92
C GLY A 154 7.56 -6.93 -22.52
N GLY A 155 6.30 -6.65 -22.25
CA GLY A 155 5.16 -7.44 -22.67
C GLY A 155 4.82 -8.63 -21.76
N ASN A 156 5.58 -8.89 -20.70
CA ASN A 156 5.23 -9.90 -19.72
C ASN A 156 4.13 -9.37 -18.80
N LEU A 157 3.04 -10.11 -18.66
CA LEU A 157 1.91 -9.72 -17.83
C LEU A 157 2.01 -10.32 -16.43
N CYS A 158 1.55 -9.57 -15.44
CA CYS A 158 1.66 -9.88 -14.02
C CYS A 158 0.66 -10.94 -13.54
N ASN A 159 1.14 -11.90 -12.78
CA ASN A 159 0.31 -12.82 -12.01
C ASN A 159 -0.34 -12.10 -10.81
N LEU A 160 0.37 -11.12 -10.26
CA LEU A 160 -0.06 -10.30 -9.14
C LEU A 160 0.27 -8.84 -9.42
N VAL A 161 -0.72 -7.96 -9.22
CA VAL A 161 -0.51 -6.52 -9.17
C VAL A 161 -0.93 -6.03 -7.78
N THR A 162 -0.11 -5.19 -7.16
CA THR A 162 -0.43 -4.59 -5.87
C THR A 162 -0.33 -3.07 -5.92
N ALA A 163 -1.21 -2.40 -5.18
CA ALA A 163 -1.23 -0.97 -5.02
C ALA A 163 -1.60 -0.62 -3.55
N ASP A 164 -0.62 -0.24 -2.74
CA ASP A 164 -0.80 0.16 -1.32
C ASP A 164 -0.46 1.65 -1.12
N GLY A 165 -0.66 2.47 -2.16
CA GLY A 165 -0.42 3.91 -2.11
C GLY A 165 -1.26 4.62 -1.06
N GLY A 166 -0.78 5.75 -0.56
CA GLY A 166 -1.51 6.56 0.40
C GLY A 166 -0.78 7.84 0.74
N PHE A 167 -1.52 8.75 1.35
CA PHE A 167 -1.03 10.03 1.84
C PHE A 167 -1.01 10.07 3.36
N ASP A 168 -0.33 11.07 3.91
CA ASP A 168 -0.47 11.42 5.32
C ASP A 168 -1.74 12.27 5.50
N TYR A 169 -2.78 11.66 6.05
CA TYR A 169 -4.06 12.31 6.34
C TYR A 169 -4.16 12.84 7.77
N SER A 170 -3.03 13.00 8.47
CA SER A 170 -3.01 13.43 9.87
C SER A 170 -3.60 14.83 10.08
N SER A 171 -3.64 15.67 9.05
CA SER A 171 -4.24 16.99 9.06
C SER A 171 -5.76 16.99 8.89
N ASP A 172 -6.31 16.08 8.07
CA ASP A 172 -7.75 15.91 7.86
C ASP A 172 -8.08 14.49 7.40
N TYR A 173 -8.58 13.70 8.34
CA TYR A 173 -9.02 12.33 8.05
C TYR A 173 -10.33 12.25 7.26
N ASN A 174 -11.07 13.34 7.10
CA ASN A 174 -12.34 13.33 6.38
C ASN A 174 -12.15 13.56 4.87
N SER A 175 -11.00 14.13 4.46
CA SER A 175 -10.67 14.32 3.04
C SER A 175 -10.06 13.08 2.38
N GLN A 176 -9.82 12.00 3.12
CA GLN A 176 -9.13 10.80 2.64
C GLN A 176 -9.68 10.23 1.34
N GLU A 177 -11.00 10.21 1.18
CA GLU A 177 -11.64 9.66 -0.01
C GLU A 177 -11.38 10.54 -1.23
N SER A 178 -11.64 11.86 -1.12
CA SER A 178 -11.43 12.80 -2.22
C SER A 178 -9.96 12.95 -2.62
N ASP A 179 -9.06 12.95 -1.64
CA ASP A 179 -7.64 13.14 -1.88
C ASP A 179 -6.99 11.90 -2.50
N SER A 180 -7.52 10.71 -2.21
CA SER A 180 -7.00 9.46 -2.76
C SER A 180 -7.54 9.13 -4.15
N TYR A 181 -8.58 9.80 -4.64
CA TYR A 181 -9.24 9.48 -5.91
C TYR A 181 -8.27 9.42 -7.10
N ARG A 182 -7.45 10.45 -7.28
CA ARG A 182 -6.48 10.52 -8.37
C ARG A 182 -5.45 9.39 -8.29
N LEU A 183 -5.02 9.04 -7.08
CA LEU A 183 -4.08 7.94 -6.85
C LEU A 183 -4.69 6.61 -7.27
N LEU A 184 -5.91 6.33 -6.78
CA LEU A 184 -6.63 5.11 -7.13
C LEU A 184 -6.84 4.96 -8.63
N PHE A 185 -7.21 6.04 -9.31
CA PHE A 185 -7.37 6.04 -10.77
C PHE A 185 -6.06 5.69 -11.49
N SER A 186 -4.95 6.29 -11.08
CA SER A 186 -3.63 6.02 -11.67
C SER A 186 -3.19 4.56 -11.40
N GLU A 187 -3.42 4.04 -10.21
CA GLU A 187 -3.11 2.67 -9.83
C GLU A 187 -3.92 1.66 -10.64
N ILE A 188 -5.23 1.91 -10.81
CA ILE A 188 -6.12 1.06 -11.65
C ILE A 188 -5.69 1.11 -13.11
N TYR A 189 -5.39 2.30 -13.65
CA TYR A 189 -4.93 2.45 -15.02
C TYR A 189 -3.66 1.62 -15.28
N ILE A 190 -2.67 1.69 -14.40
CA ILE A 190 -1.45 0.89 -14.51
C ILE A 190 -1.80 -0.61 -14.44
N ALA A 191 -2.61 -1.02 -13.45
CA ALA A 191 -2.95 -2.41 -13.24
C ALA A 191 -3.64 -3.04 -14.48
N LEU A 192 -4.54 -2.31 -15.13
CA LEU A 192 -5.22 -2.77 -16.35
C LEU A 192 -4.26 -3.00 -17.53
N ASN A 193 -3.12 -2.29 -17.55
CA ASN A 193 -2.13 -2.43 -18.61
C ASN A 193 -1.09 -3.54 -18.36
N ILE A 194 -0.88 -3.95 -17.10
CA ILE A 194 0.18 -4.92 -16.76
C ILE A 194 -0.35 -6.26 -16.25
N GLN A 195 -1.62 -6.36 -15.86
CA GLN A 195 -2.18 -7.58 -15.30
C GLN A 195 -2.54 -8.60 -16.38
N LYS A 196 -2.15 -9.87 -16.21
CA LYS A 196 -2.59 -10.95 -17.07
C LYS A 196 -4.05 -11.35 -16.80
N LYS A 197 -4.74 -11.88 -17.80
CA LYS A 197 -6.05 -12.50 -17.61
C LYS A 197 -5.96 -13.63 -16.57
N GLY A 198 -6.80 -13.57 -15.54
CA GLY A 198 -6.79 -14.52 -14.41
C GLY A 198 -5.74 -14.20 -13.32
N GLY A 199 -4.94 -13.15 -13.49
CA GLY A 199 -4.09 -12.63 -12.43
C GLY A 199 -4.88 -11.92 -11.34
N SER A 200 -4.25 -11.69 -10.18
CA SER A 200 -4.86 -11.00 -9.04
C SER A 200 -4.44 -9.54 -8.98
N PHE A 201 -5.38 -8.66 -8.64
CA PHE A 201 -5.11 -7.26 -8.34
C PHE A 201 -5.50 -6.94 -6.90
N LEU A 202 -4.55 -6.51 -6.11
CA LEU A 202 -4.74 -6.07 -4.73
C LEU A 202 -4.55 -4.56 -4.65
N ILE A 203 -5.62 -3.84 -4.36
CA ILE A 203 -5.60 -2.40 -4.19
C ILE A 203 -6.10 -2.01 -2.80
N LYS A 204 -5.38 -1.10 -2.15
CA LYS A 204 -5.84 -0.49 -0.90
C LYS A 204 -6.58 0.78 -1.19
N PHE A 205 -7.79 0.90 -0.66
CA PHE A 205 -8.51 2.17 -0.61
C PHE A 205 -9.07 2.41 0.78
N LEU A 206 -9.34 3.66 1.07
CA LEU A 206 -9.96 4.07 2.31
C LEU A 206 -11.47 4.06 2.13
N VAL A 207 -12.20 4.46 3.14
CA VAL A 207 -13.66 4.36 3.16
C VAL A 207 -14.30 5.06 1.96
N THR A 208 -15.19 4.37 1.26
CA THR A 208 -15.95 4.91 0.12
C THR A 208 -17.36 5.26 0.60
N PHE A 209 -17.63 6.54 0.80
CA PHE A 209 -18.95 7.07 1.16
C PHE A 209 -19.55 7.98 0.09
N SER A 210 -18.78 8.41 -0.89
CA SER A 210 -19.28 9.20 -2.01
C SER A 210 -19.97 8.30 -3.04
N GLU A 211 -20.88 8.87 -3.77
CA GLU A 211 -21.50 8.30 -4.96
C GLU A 211 -20.57 8.58 -6.16
N LEU A 212 -19.44 7.87 -6.22
CA LEU A 212 -18.54 7.94 -7.37
C LEU A 212 -18.93 6.87 -8.39
#